data_be66d7dd6b55238a94ffc43ed69435f9
#
_entry.id   be66d7dd6b55238a94ffc43ed69435f9
#
_cell.length_a   1.000
_cell.length_b   1.000
_cell.length_c   1.000
_cell.angle_alpha   90.00
_cell.angle_beta   90.00
_cell.angle_gamma   90.00
#
_symmetry.space_group_name_H-M   'P 1'
#
loop_
_entity.id
_entity.type
_entity.pdbx_description
1 polymer ?
#
loop_
_entity_poly.entity_id
_entity_poly.type
_entity_poly.pdbx_seq_one_letter_code
_entity_poly.pdbx_strand_id
1 'polypeptide(L)'
;MVEKTGAEYEIFAIRYAWRDARRSDHFIGGDPHEGPMPMDYFTWVIRGSGSEGGRTIVVDTGFTAEVSARRGRTHLRCPIETMSELGIDPDSVDDVVLTHLHYDHVGNFHKFAHARFHLQTREMGFVTGPYMRYPKFGHSFEVEDVVGMVKLNFKGRVEQHNGTFELAPNITLHHVGGHTPGLQIVRVMTRRGWVVLASDAAHYYEHLQKNRFFVQAFNLGDMVDGYRTCERLAASPDHIIPGHDPLVMKLYPAVSPELDGMIVRLDVPPKKAD
;
A
#
# COMPACT_ATOMS: atom_id res chain seq x y z
N MET A 1 -16.38 -21.98 -11.89
CA MET A 1 -16.79 -21.54 -10.55
C MET A 1 -15.68 -21.95 -9.60
N VAL A 2 -14.90 -21.00 -9.11
CA VAL A 2 -13.89 -21.29 -8.06
C VAL A 2 -14.69 -21.49 -6.77
N GLU A 3 -14.57 -22.65 -6.16
CA GLU A 3 -15.14 -22.89 -4.82
C GLU A 3 -14.67 -21.76 -3.89
N LYS A 4 -15.63 -21.06 -3.27
CA LYS A 4 -15.35 -20.16 -2.17
C LYS A 4 -14.83 -21.01 -1.01
N THR A 5 -13.53 -21.15 -0.89
CA THR A 5 -12.93 -21.58 0.37
C THR A 5 -13.32 -20.51 1.40
N GLY A 6 -13.91 -20.90 2.53
CA GLY A 6 -14.65 -20.02 3.45
C GLY A 6 -13.90 -18.88 4.15
N ALA A 7 -12.66 -18.56 3.76
CA ALA A 7 -11.88 -17.45 4.30
C ALA A 7 -12.22 -16.14 3.56
N GLU A 8 -12.93 -15.25 4.22
CA GLU A 8 -13.18 -13.88 3.78
C GLU A 8 -12.55 -12.90 4.76
N TYR A 9 -12.14 -11.73 4.25
CA TYR A 9 -11.44 -10.73 5.05
C TYR A 9 -12.14 -9.37 4.98
N GLU A 10 -12.07 -8.63 6.07
CA GLU A 10 -12.33 -7.21 6.12
C GLU A 10 -11.04 -6.47 5.72
N ILE A 11 -11.17 -5.34 5.05
CA ILE A 11 -10.05 -4.49 4.68
C ILE A 11 -10.35 -3.06 5.13
N PHE A 12 -9.39 -2.45 5.82
CA PHE A 12 -9.47 -1.08 6.29
C PHE A 12 -8.34 -0.26 5.67
N ALA A 13 -8.63 0.95 5.21
CA ALA A 13 -7.62 1.93 4.86
C ALA A 13 -7.55 2.99 5.96
N ILE A 14 -6.36 3.18 6.52
CA ILE A 14 -6.06 4.21 7.53
C ILE A 14 -5.34 5.35 6.82
N ARG A 15 -6.00 6.51 6.73
CA ARG A 15 -5.39 7.74 6.24
C ARG A 15 -4.56 8.37 7.34
N TYR A 16 -3.25 8.49 7.16
CA TYR A 16 -2.36 8.97 8.20
C TYR A 16 -1.66 10.30 7.87
N ALA A 17 -1.65 10.69 6.60
CA ALA A 17 -1.03 11.93 6.15
C ALA A 17 -1.60 12.38 4.79
N TRP A 18 -1.25 13.59 4.39
CA TRP A 18 -1.53 14.11 3.05
C TRP A 18 -0.50 15.17 2.63
N ARG A 19 -0.51 15.53 1.36
CA ARG A 19 0.22 16.69 0.85
C ARG A 19 -0.56 17.41 -0.24
N ASP A 20 -0.33 18.71 -0.34
CA ASP A 20 -0.68 19.44 -1.55
C ASP A 20 0.20 19.00 -2.71
N ALA A 21 -0.41 18.89 -3.87
CA ALA A 21 0.26 18.59 -5.13
C ALA A 21 -0.57 19.12 -6.29
N ARG A 22 0.05 19.22 -7.45
CA ARG A 22 -0.56 19.66 -8.70
C ARG A 22 -0.63 18.49 -9.68
N ARG A 23 -1.51 18.58 -10.64
CA ARG A 23 -1.66 17.55 -11.69
C ARG A 23 -0.35 17.30 -12.44
N SER A 24 0.42 18.36 -12.72
CA SER A 24 1.75 18.25 -13.34
C SER A 24 2.75 17.40 -12.55
N ASP A 25 2.58 17.27 -11.23
CA ASP A 25 3.45 16.46 -10.39
C ASP A 25 3.20 14.96 -10.55
N HIS A 26 2.03 14.59 -11.07
CA HIS A 26 1.53 13.22 -11.08
C HIS A 26 1.55 12.54 -12.45
N PHE A 27 1.82 13.25 -13.53
CA PHE A 27 1.75 12.68 -14.87
C PHE A 27 3.03 12.94 -15.66
N ILE A 28 3.58 11.89 -16.26
CA ILE A 28 4.67 12.04 -17.23
C ILE A 28 4.15 12.82 -18.43
N GLY A 29 4.89 13.85 -18.82
CA GLY A 29 4.49 14.77 -19.90
C GLY A 29 3.58 15.91 -19.42
N GLY A 30 3.31 16.02 -18.11
CA GLY A 30 2.45 17.04 -17.53
C GLY A 30 0.95 16.78 -17.76
N ASP A 31 0.13 17.79 -17.52
CA ASP A 31 -1.30 17.75 -17.74
C ASP A 31 -1.79 19.08 -18.30
N PRO A 32 -2.55 19.09 -19.43
CA PRO A 32 -3.06 20.33 -20.02
C PRO A 32 -4.12 21.03 -19.13
N HIS A 33 -4.72 20.30 -18.20
CA HIS A 33 -5.70 20.80 -17.24
C HIS A 33 -5.06 21.01 -15.87
N GLU A 34 -4.03 21.85 -15.82
CA GLU A 34 -3.30 22.12 -14.60
C GLU A 34 -4.23 22.58 -13.46
N GLY A 35 -4.04 22.01 -12.27
CA GLY A 35 -4.85 22.29 -11.08
C GLY A 35 -4.40 21.50 -9.85
N PRO A 36 -5.07 21.71 -8.70
CA PRO A 36 -4.80 20.94 -7.50
C PRO A 36 -5.09 19.45 -7.69
N MET A 37 -4.20 18.61 -7.21
CA MET A 37 -4.35 17.15 -7.16
C MET A 37 -3.65 16.63 -5.90
N PRO A 38 -4.27 16.84 -4.71
CA PRO A 38 -3.67 16.46 -3.45
C PRO A 38 -3.48 14.94 -3.38
N MET A 39 -2.51 14.52 -2.58
CA MET A 39 -2.13 13.13 -2.38
C MET A 39 -2.35 12.75 -0.92
N ASP A 40 -3.11 11.70 -0.68
CA ASP A 40 -3.27 11.07 0.63
C ASP A 40 -2.26 9.92 0.81
N TYR A 41 -1.97 9.58 2.06
CA TYR A 41 -1.11 8.47 2.42
C TYR A 41 -1.86 7.47 3.29
N PHE A 42 -1.77 6.19 2.93
CA PHE A 42 -2.52 5.11 3.55
C PHE A 42 -1.60 4.00 4.08
N THR A 43 -2.09 3.36 5.14
CA THR A 43 -1.72 2.03 5.59
C THR A 43 -2.98 1.18 5.54
N TRP A 44 -2.87 -0.09 5.20
CA TRP A 44 -4.04 -0.97 5.15
C TRP A 44 -3.96 -2.05 6.21
N VAL A 45 -5.11 -2.43 6.74
CA VAL A 45 -5.26 -3.54 7.66
C VAL A 45 -6.21 -4.56 7.05
N ILE A 46 -5.79 -5.81 7.00
CA ILE A 46 -6.58 -6.95 6.58
C ILE A 46 -6.87 -7.77 7.83
N ARG A 47 -8.15 -7.99 8.14
CA ARG A 47 -8.59 -8.74 9.31
C ARG A 47 -9.42 -9.93 8.88
N GLY A 48 -9.05 -11.13 9.35
CA GLY A 48 -9.79 -12.36 9.09
C GLY A 48 -11.18 -12.32 9.72
N SER A 49 -12.15 -12.85 9.00
CA SER A 49 -13.52 -13.05 9.46
C SER A 49 -13.89 -14.54 9.40
N GLY A 50 -14.88 -14.99 10.15
CA GLY A 50 -15.29 -16.38 10.16
C GLY A 50 -14.20 -17.32 10.68
N SER A 51 -13.84 -18.35 9.90
CA SER A 51 -12.81 -19.35 10.27
C SER A 51 -11.40 -18.79 10.42
N GLU A 52 -11.12 -17.64 9.81
CA GLU A 52 -9.85 -16.90 9.91
C GLU A 52 -9.91 -15.80 10.98
N GLY A 53 -10.91 -15.84 11.85
CA GLY A 53 -11.06 -14.88 12.94
C GLY A 53 -9.79 -14.80 13.80
N GLY A 54 -9.34 -13.55 14.05
CA GLY A 54 -8.14 -13.26 14.83
C GLY A 54 -6.87 -13.04 14.01
N ARG A 55 -6.79 -13.45 12.72
CA ARG A 55 -5.63 -13.13 11.89
C ARG A 55 -5.69 -11.67 11.43
N THR A 56 -4.63 -10.95 11.70
CA THR A 56 -4.44 -9.57 11.24
C THR A 56 -3.15 -9.48 10.44
N ILE A 57 -3.25 -8.87 9.25
CA ILE A 57 -2.11 -8.58 8.38
C ILE A 57 -2.12 -7.07 8.12
N VAL A 58 -0.98 -6.43 8.27
CA VAL A 58 -0.81 -5.01 7.95
C VAL A 58 -0.10 -4.87 6.61
N VAL A 59 -0.55 -3.96 5.77
CA VAL A 59 0.08 -3.64 4.50
C VAL A 59 0.59 -2.22 4.57
N ASP A 60 1.90 -2.07 4.46
CA ASP A 60 2.69 -0.86 4.66
C ASP A 60 2.59 -0.26 6.07
N THR A 61 3.56 0.55 6.46
CA THR A 61 3.64 1.07 7.84
C THR A 61 3.68 2.61 7.91
N GLY A 62 3.63 3.30 6.76
CA GLY A 62 3.66 4.76 6.70
C GLY A 62 4.99 5.36 7.16
N PHE A 63 5.05 6.68 7.26
CA PHE A 63 6.20 7.42 7.77
C PHE A 63 5.96 8.02 9.16
N THR A 64 7.04 8.39 9.83
CA THR A 64 6.99 9.05 11.14
C THR A 64 6.68 10.54 11.02
N ALA A 65 6.23 11.17 12.12
CA ALA A 65 6.02 12.62 12.16
C ALA A 65 7.30 13.41 11.84
N GLU A 66 8.46 12.90 12.23
CA GLU A 66 9.76 13.51 11.93
C GLU A 66 10.06 13.50 10.42
N VAL A 67 9.88 12.36 9.77
CA VAL A 67 10.04 12.23 8.30
C VAL A 67 9.04 13.13 7.58
N SER A 68 7.79 13.19 8.06
CA SER A 68 6.77 14.09 7.54
C SER A 68 7.21 15.54 7.53
N ALA A 69 7.68 16.04 8.68
CA ALA A 69 8.14 17.41 8.83
C ALA A 69 9.33 17.72 7.88
N ARG A 70 10.33 16.82 7.83
CA ARG A 70 11.49 16.97 6.96
C ARG A 70 11.13 17.00 5.47
N ARG A 71 10.11 16.22 5.06
CA ARG A 71 9.65 16.10 3.68
C ARG A 71 8.51 17.06 3.30
N GLY A 72 8.07 17.92 4.22
CA GLY A 72 6.98 18.86 3.96
C GLY A 72 5.65 18.18 3.70
N ARG A 73 5.33 17.12 4.47
CA ARG A 73 4.03 16.43 4.44
C ARG A 73 3.20 16.88 5.65
N THR A 74 1.89 16.81 5.54
CA THR A 74 0.99 17.04 6.67
C THR A 74 0.70 15.72 7.36
N HIS A 75 1.34 15.48 8.50
CA HIS A 75 1.10 14.30 9.32
C HIS A 75 -0.16 14.49 10.15
N LEU A 76 -1.11 13.58 10.01
CA LEU A 76 -2.37 13.61 10.74
C LEU A 76 -2.27 12.78 12.03
N ARG A 77 -1.64 11.61 11.92
CA ARG A 77 -1.55 10.61 13.00
C ARG A 77 -0.52 9.52 12.68
N CYS A 78 -0.09 8.79 13.70
CA CYS A 78 0.69 7.57 13.47
C CYS A 78 -0.27 6.45 13.01
N PRO A 79 -0.08 5.86 11.81
CA PRO A 79 -1.01 4.84 11.32
C PRO A 79 -1.05 3.59 12.18
N ILE A 80 0.07 3.22 12.80
CA ILE A 80 0.17 2.00 13.61
C ILE A 80 -0.54 2.18 14.96
N GLU A 81 -0.39 3.35 15.60
CA GLU A 81 -1.13 3.67 16.83
C GLU A 81 -2.64 3.78 16.56
N THR A 82 -3.03 4.24 15.37
CA THR A 82 -4.43 4.35 14.95
C THR A 82 -5.10 2.97 14.79
N MET A 83 -4.35 1.87 14.69
CA MET A 83 -4.91 0.52 14.68
C MET A 83 -5.67 0.17 15.96
N SER A 84 -5.39 0.86 17.07
CA SER A 84 -6.15 0.73 18.34
C SER A 84 -7.64 1.09 18.18
N GLU A 85 -8.00 1.98 17.23
CA GLU A 85 -9.39 2.31 16.89
C GLU A 85 -10.14 1.11 16.24
N LEU A 86 -9.40 0.14 15.74
CA LEU A 86 -9.91 -1.14 15.23
C LEU A 86 -9.81 -2.26 16.29
N GLY A 87 -9.35 -1.95 17.50
CA GLY A 87 -9.08 -2.92 18.56
C GLY A 87 -7.88 -3.83 18.28
N ILE A 88 -6.91 -3.36 17.48
CA ILE A 88 -5.73 -4.13 17.09
C ILE A 88 -4.49 -3.59 17.82
N ASP A 89 -3.82 -4.49 18.53
CA ASP A 89 -2.50 -4.25 19.11
C ASP A 89 -1.41 -4.61 18.09
N PRO A 90 -0.49 -3.70 17.73
CA PRO A 90 0.62 -4.00 16.83
C PRO A 90 1.49 -5.19 17.26
N ASP A 91 1.61 -5.45 18.56
CA ASP A 91 2.37 -6.59 19.07
C ASP A 91 1.67 -7.94 18.82
N SER A 92 0.38 -7.93 18.50
CA SER A 92 -0.39 -9.11 18.08
C SER A 92 -0.34 -9.40 16.58
N VAL A 93 0.33 -8.56 15.79
CA VAL A 93 0.43 -8.72 14.33
C VAL A 93 1.61 -9.62 13.99
N ASP A 94 1.35 -10.75 13.36
CA ASP A 94 2.36 -11.70 12.94
C ASP A 94 3.00 -11.38 11.59
N ASP A 95 2.24 -10.79 10.69
CA ASP A 95 2.65 -10.58 9.31
C ASP A 95 2.41 -9.12 8.85
N VAL A 96 3.47 -8.49 8.36
CA VAL A 96 3.44 -7.15 7.73
C VAL A 96 3.91 -7.29 6.29
N VAL A 97 3.11 -6.88 5.34
CA VAL A 97 3.48 -6.81 3.93
C VAL A 97 4.01 -5.42 3.65
N LEU A 98 5.24 -5.31 3.18
CA LEU A 98 5.78 -4.07 2.63
C LEU A 98 5.65 -4.14 1.10
N THR A 99 4.84 -3.26 0.53
CA THR A 99 4.64 -3.25 -0.93
C THR A 99 5.93 -2.87 -1.64
N HIS A 100 6.67 -1.94 -1.08
CA HIS A 100 8.04 -1.55 -1.44
C HIS A 100 8.67 -0.74 -0.28
N LEU A 101 9.91 -0.25 -0.44
CA LEU A 101 10.65 0.36 0.66
C LEU A 101 10.80 1.88 0.55
N HIS A 102 9.91 2.59 -0.15
CA HIS A 102 9.88 4.06 -0.05
C HIS A 102 9.48 4.50 1.35
N TYR A 103 9.91 5.71 1.71
CA TYR A 103 9.77 6.29 3.06
C TYR A 103 8.34 6.26 3.60
N ASP A 104 7.35 6.35 2.71
CA ASP A 104 5.93 6.41 3.05
C ASP A 104 5.26 5.04 3.20
N HIS A 105 6.01 3.96 3.02
CA HIS A 105 5.53 2.59 3.18
C HIS A 105 6.22 1.82 4.32
N VAL A 106 7.44 2.19 4.72
CA VAL A 106 8.24 1.39 5.66
C VAL A 106 8.56 2.05 7.00
N GLY A 107 8.40 3.37 7.16
CA GLY A 107 9.01 4.16 8.24
C GLY A 107 8.63 3.79 9.68
N ASN A 108 7.48 3.13 9.94
CA ASN A 108 7.08 2.72 11.29
C ASN A 108 7.24 1.21 11.56
N PHE A 109 8.03 0.50 10.75
CA PHE A 109 8.25 -0.95 10.92
C PHE A 109 8.70 -1.35 12.33
N HIS A 110 9.42 -0.48 13.03
CA HIS A 110 9.96 -0.72 14.38
C HIS A 110 8.86 -0.85 15.45
N LYS A 111 7.62 -0.43 15.17
CA LYS A 111 6.48 -0.57 16.07
C LYS A 111 5.88 -1.99 16.08
N PHE A 112 6.38 -2.90 15.26
CA PHE A 112 5.98 -4.31 15.23
C PHE A 112 7.08 -5.16 15.86
N ALA A 113 6.95 -5.49 17.15
CA ALA A 113 8.02 -6.17 17.91
C ALA A 113 8.30 -7.57 17.39
N HIS A 114 7.29 -8.30 16.90
CA HIS A 114 7.37 -9.72 16.59
C HIS A 114 7.06 -10.07 15.13
N ALA A 115 6.45 -9.18 14.36
CA ALA A 115 6.00 -9.45 12.99
C ALA A 115 7.15 -9.87 12.04
N ARG A 116 6.80 -10.71 11.08
CA ARG A 116 7.60 -10.98 9.89
C ARG A 116 7.21 -9.98 8.80
N PHE A 117 8.21 -9.51 8.06
CA PHE A 117 8.02 -8.55 6.99
C PHE A 117 8.16 -9.24 5.63
N HIS A 118 7.12 -9.16 4.81
CA HIS A 118 7.05 -9.79 3.50
C HIS A 118 7.33 -8.78 2.40
N LEU A 119 8.39 -8.99 1.63
CA LEU A 119 8.73 -8.14 0.48
C LEU A 119 9.39 -8.94 -0.64
N GLN A 120 9.55 -8.32 -1.81
CA GLN A 120 10.20 -8.97 -2.94
C GLN A 120 11.74 -8.89 -2.82
N THR A 121 12.43 -9.97 -3.16
CA THR A 121 13.90 -10.01 -3.21
C THR A 121 14.48 -8.87 -4.06
N ARG A 122 13.79 -8.53 -5.15
CA ARG A 122 14.20 -7.43 -6.04
C ARG A 122 14.19 -6.08 -5.33
N GLU A 123 13.31 -5.86 -4.36
CA GLU A 123 13.27 -4.62 -3.59
C GLU A 123 14.49 -4.48 -2.68
N MET A 124 14.83 -5.54 -1.93
CA MET A 124 16.06 -5.54 -1.11
C MET A 124 17.31 -5.35 -1.96
N GLY A 125 17.38 -5.99 -3.11
CA GLY A 125 18.50 -5.83 -4.05
C GLY A 125 18.60 -4.42 -4.62
N PHE A 126 17.48 -3.76 -4.86
CA PHE A 126 17.43 -2.39 -5.38
C PHE A 126 17.90 -1.37 -4.35
N VAL A 127 17.36 -1.42 -3.12
CA VAL A 127 17.66 -0.42 -2.08
C VAL A 127 19.08 -0.53 -1.51
N THR A 128 19.76 -1.65 -1.74
CA THR A 128 21.16 -1.86 -1.39
C THR A 128 22.09 -1.80 -2.62
N GLY A 129 21.52 -1.55 -3.79
CA GLY A 129 22.20 -1.58 -5.06
C GLY A 129 22.76 -0.22 -5.50
N PRO A 130 23.43 -0.17 -6.67
CA PRO A 130 24.17 0.99 -7.14
C PRO A 130 23.28 2.18 -7.52
N TYR A 131 21.99 1.98 -7.71
CA TYR A 131 21.06 3.05 -8.08
C TYR A 131 20.80 4.07 -6.96
N MET A 132 20.96 3.67 -5.69
CA MET A 132 20.69 4.53 -4.54
C MET A 132 21.58 5.77 -4.44
N ARG A 133 22.75 5.77 -5.07
CA ARG A 133 23.61 6.95 -5.16
C ARG A 133 23.12 8.04 -6.12
N TYR A 134 22.10 7.73 -6.96
CA TYR A 134 21.53 8.70 -7.88
C TYR A 134 20.27 9.34 -7.26
N PRO A 135 20.23 10.69 -7.13
CA PRO A 135 19.10 11.37 -6.48
C PRO A 135 17.72 11.01 -7.04
N LYS A 136 17.65 10.75 -8.36
CA LYS A 136 16.39 10.33 -9.00
C LYS A 136 15.78 9.07 -8.39
N PHE A 137 16.61 8.14 -7.94
CA PHE A 137 16.15 6.88 -7.33
C PHE A 137 16.22 6.92 -5.81
N GLY A 138 17.33 7.41 -5.24
CA GLY A 138 17.57 7.37 -3.80
C GLY A 138 16.71 8.33 -2.96
N HIS A 139 16.20 9.43 -3.54
CA HIS A 139 15.51 10.48 -2.76
C HIS A 139 14.22 10.01 -2.07
N SER A 140 13.59 8.94 -2.54
CA SER A 140 12.35 8.39 -1.98
C SER A 140 12.60 7.38 -0.85
N PHE A 141 13.85 7.11 -0.51
CA PHE A 141 14.22 6.18 0.56
C PHE A 141 14.80 6.95 1.76
N GLU A 142 14.55 6.41 2.96
CA GLU A 142 15.26 6.80 4.18
C GLU A 142 16.34 5.74 4.46
N VAL A 143 17.57 6.17 4.62
CA VAL A 143 18.71 5.25 4.83
C VAL A 143 18.51 4.40 6.07
N GLU A 144 17.98 4.99 7.16
CA GLU A 144 17.76 4.29 8.41
C GLU A 144 16.69 3.20 8.29
N ASP A 145 15.66 3.40 7.45
CA ASP A 145 14.65 2.37 7.18
C ASP A 145 15.26 1.19 6.43
N VAL A 146 16.09 1.46 5.41
CA VAL A 146 16.80 0.42 4.67
C VAL A 146 17.75 -0.37 5.58
N VAL A 147 18.53 0.34 6.41
CA VAL A 147 19.42 -0.29 7.41
C VAL A 147 18.61 -1.13 8.40
N GLY A 148 17.44 -0.63 8.82
CA GLY A 148 16.51 -1.36 9.67
C GLY A 148 16.07 -2.68 9.05
N MET A 149 15.64 -2.65 7.78
CA MET A 149 15.24 -3.86 7.04
C MET A 149 16.40 -4.85 6.89
N VAL A 150 17.62 -4.38 6.60
CA VAL A 150 18.81 -5.23 6.56
C VAL A 150 19.03 -5.90 7.93
N LYS A 151 18.95 -5.16 9.03
CA LYS A 151 19.08 -5.72 10.38
C LYS A 151 18.01 -6.77 10.69
N LEU A 152 16.75 -6.51 10.28
CA LEU A 152 15.66 -7.48 10.46
C LEU A 152 15.85 -8.73 9.61
N ASN A 153 16.39 -8.59 8.39
CA ASN A 153 16.72 -9.73 7.54
C ASN A 153 17.77 -10.66 8.23
N PHE A 154 18.81 -10.10 8.83
CA PHE A 154 19.80 -10.88 9.61
C PHE A 154 19.19 -11.54 10.84
N LYS A 155 18.08 -11.04 11.37
CA LYS A 155 17.33 -11.63 12.48
C LYS A 155 16.30 -12.68 12.04
N GLY A 156 16.21 -12.98 10.73
CA GLY A 156 15.23 -13.91 10.17
C GLY A 156 13.79 -13.39 10.23
N ARG A 157 13.61 -12.06 10.26
CA ARG A 157 12.29 -11.42 10.32
C ARG A 157 11.84 -10.81 8.99
N VAL A 158 12.61 -11.00 7.92
CA VAL A 158 12.25 -10.58 6.57
C VAL A 158 12.10 -11.81 5.69
N GLU A 159 10.88 -12.03 5.19
CA GLU A 159 10.55 -13.09 4.25
C GLU A 159 10.60 -12.50 2.82
N GLN A 160 11.63 -12.89 2.09
CA GLN A 160 11.84 -12.39 0.73
C GLN A 160 11.22 -13.32 -0.30
N HIS A 161 10.31 -12.78 -1.11
CA HIS A 161 9.61 -13.51 -2.16
C HIS A 161 10.17 -13.20 -3.54
N ASN A 162 9.92 -14.10 -4.50
CA ASN A 162 10.28 -13.89 -5.89
C ASN A 162 9.07 -14.21 -6.79
N GLY A 163 8.27 -13.20 -7.09
CA GLY A 163 7.05 -13.32 -7.87
C GLY A 163 5.78 -13.40 -7.02
N THR A 164 4.90 -14.36 -7.33
CA THR A 164 3.63 -14.55 -6.59
C THR A 164 3.83 -15.44 -5.37
N PHE A 165 3.23 -15.06 -4.25
CA PHE A 165 3.27 -15.80 -2.99
C PHE A 165 1.88 -15.81 -2.34
N GLU A 166 1.43 -16.96 -1.86
CA GLU A 166 0.22 -17.09 -1.04
C GLU A 166 0.59 -16.91 0.43
N LEU A 167 0.18 -15.78 1.01
CA LEU A 167 0.48 -15.44 2.41
C LEU A 167 -0.47 -16.16 3.39
N ALA A 168 -1.72 -16.27 2.98
CA ALA A 168 -2.78 -16.98 3.71
C ALA A 168 -3.83 -17.47 2.71
N PRO A 169 -4.74 -18.37 3.10
CA PRO A 169 -5.85 -18.73 2.25
C PRO A 169 -6.59 -17.49 1.74
N ASN A 170 -6.69 -17.33 0.42
CA ASN A 170 -7.34 -16.18 -0.22
C ASN A 170 -6.63 -14.80 -0.01
N ILE A 171 -5.36 -14.78 0.37
CA ILE A 171 -4.49 -13.59 0.34
C ILE A 171 -3.23 -13.92 -0.44
N THR A 172 -3.01 -13.24 -1.55
CA THR A 172 -1.84 -13.44 -2.40
C THR A 172 -1.09 -12.14 -2.67
N LEU A 173 0.23 -12.21 -2.63
CA LEU A 173 1.14 -11.14 -2.98
C LEU A 173 1.61 -11.35 -4.41
N HIS A 174 1.67 -10.29 -5.22
CA HIS A 174 2.08 -10.38 -6.62
C HIS A 174 3.13 -9.32 -6.91
N HIS A 175 4.30 -9.74 -7.36
CA HIS A 175 5.31 -8.83 -7.91
C HIS A 175 4.79 -8.19 -9.20
N VAL A 176 4.89 -6.87 -9.30
CA VAL A 176 4.50 -6.10 -10.49
C VAL A 176 5.63 -5.18 -11.00
N GLY A 177 6.50 -4.70 -10.13
CA GLY A 177 7.55 -3.76 -10.54
C GLY A 177 6.99 -2.39 -10.98
N GLY A 178 7.70 -1.72 -11.87
CA GLY A 178 7.29 -0.44 -12.47
C GLY A 178 7.74 0.77 -11.67
N HIS A 179 7.12 1.04 -10.54
CA HIS A 179 7.45 2.14 -9.63
C HIS A 179 8.83 1.93 -8.98
N THR A 180 9.02 0.80 -8.33
CA THR A 180 10.32 0.24 -7.97
C THR A 180 10.50 -1.12 -8.61
N PRO A 181 11.74 -1.67 -8.74
CA PRO A 181 11.94 -3.00 -9.31
C PRO A 181 11.27 -4.13 -8.53
N GLY A 182 11.05 -3.94 -7.22
CA GLY A 182 10.49 -4.96 -6.35
C GLY A 182 9.07 -4.65 -5.85
N LEU A 183 8.39 -3.66 -6.42
CA LEU A 183 7.01 -3.35 -6.05
C LEU A 183 6.12 -4.58 -6.15
N GLN A 184 5.33 -4.83 -5.09
CA GLN A 184 4.29 -5.86 -5.05
C GLN A 184 2.92 -5.28 -4.66
N ILE A 185 1.87 -5.96 -5.10
CA ILE A 185 0.47 -5.66 -4.77
C ILE A 185 -0.12 -6.81 -3.96
N VAL A 186 -1.21 -6.52 -3.23
CA VAL A 186 -1.88 -7.51 -2.40
C VAL A 186 -3.29 -7.76 -2.93
N ARG A 187 -3.62 -9.04 -3.17
CA ARG A 187 -4.95 -9.48 -3.59
C ARG A 187 -5.63 -10.19 -2.43
N VAL A 188 -6.84 -9.79 -2.09
CA VAL A 188 -7.58 -10.26 -0.91
C VAL A 188 -9.01 -10.65 -1.29
N MET A 189 -9.47 -11.82 -0.86
CA MET A 189 -10.89 -12.21 -0.98
C MET A 189 -11.69 -11.52 0.12
N THR A 190 -12.72 -10.82 -0.28
CA THR A 190 -13.66 -10.14 0.62
C THR A 190 -15.09 -10.58 0.30
N ARG A 191 -16.04 -10.21 1.14
CA ARG A 191 -17.48 -10.46 0.88
C ARG A 191 -17.99 -9.88 -0.44
N ARG A 192 -17.33 -8.84 -0.99
CA ARG A 192 -17.67 -8.28 -2.30
C ARG A 192 -16.87 -8.88 -3.47
N GLY A 193 -15.98 -9.83 -3.21
CA GLY A 193 -15.10 -10.46 -4.19
C GLY A 193 -13.64 -10.07 -4.01
N TRP A 194 -12.83 -10.32 -5.04
CA TRP A 194 -11.41 -10.07 -5.02
C TRP A 194 -11.08 -8.57 -5.09
N VAL A 195 -10.53 -8.04 -4.01
CA VAL A 195 -10.00 -6.69 -3.92
C VAL A 195 -8.49 -6.73 -4.13
N VAL A 196 -7.97 -5.76 -4.88
CA VAL A 196 -6.53 -5.56 -5.10
C VAL A 196 -6.12 -4.24 -4.44
N LEU A 197 -5.26 -4.31 -3.43
CA LEU A 197 -4.54 -3.16 -2.91
C LEU A 197 -3.36 -2.90 -3.84
N ALA A 198 -3.51 -1.94 -4.74
CA ALA A 198 -2.55 -1.68 -5.80
C ALA A 198 -1.31 -0.93 -5.29
N SER A 199 -1.41 -0.25 -4.13
CA SER A 199 -0.33 0.60 -3.64
C SER A 199 0.22 1.49 -4.77
N ASP A 200 1.51 1.55 -4.94
CA ASP A 200 2.17 2.39 -5.95
C ASP A 200 2.32 1.73 -7.32
N ALA A 201 1.61 0.62 -7.58
CA ALA A 201 1.33 0.26 -8.96
C ALA A 201 0.49 1.35 -9.65
N ALA A 202 -0.42 2.02 -8.88
CA ALA A 202 -1.17 3.18 -9.35
C ALA A 202 -1.44 4.14 -8.18
N HIS A 203 -1.02 5.40 -8.26
CA HIS A 203 -1.28 6.39 -7.22
C HIS A 203 -2.74 6.84 -7.20
N TYR A 204 -3.38 6.96 -8.36
CA TYR A 204 -4.74 7.47 -8.53
C TYR A 204 -5.57 6.54 -9.42
N TYR A 205 -6.88 6.54 -9.25
CA TYR A 205 -7.80 5.86 -10.18
C TYR A 205 -7.60 6.32 -11.62
N GLU A 206 -7.29 7.61 -11.83
CA GLU A 206 -7.06 8.16 -13.15
C GLU A 206 -5.87 7.53 -13.88
N HIS A 207 -4.83 7.06 -13.18
CA HIS A 207 -3.71 6.35 -13.79
C HIS A 207 -4.19 5.08 -14.50
N LEU A 208 -5.03 4.29 -13.84
CA LEU A 208 -5.61 3.06 -14.40
C LEU A 208 -6.65 3.38 -15.49
N GLN A 209 -7.61 4.26 -15.20
CA GLN A 209 -8.73 4.56 -16.09
C GLN A 209 -8.31 5.18 -17.42
N LYS A 210 -7.22 5.95 -17.43
CA LYS A 210 -6.73 6.67 -18.61
C LYS A 210 -5.39 6.15 -19.13
N ASN A 211 -4.86 5.06 -18.57
CA ASN A 211 -3.55 4.50 -18.90
C ASN A 211 -2.45 5.57 -18.88
N ARG A 212 -2.43 6.40 -17.83
CA ARG A 212 -1.43 7.45 -17.65
C ARG A 212 -0.39 7.03 -16.61
N PHE A 213 0.84 7.51 -16.78
CA PHE A 213 1.96 7.11 -15.94
C PHE A 213 2.42 8.29 -15.09
N PHE A 214 2.89 7.99 -13.88
CA PHE A 214 3.43 9.00 -12.97
C PHE A 214 4.97 9.02 -13.00
N VAL A 215 5.54 10.15 -12.54
CA VAL A 215 6.95 10.47 -12.72
C VAL A 215 7.91 9.63 -11.86
N GLN A 216 7.44 9.06 -10.75
CA GLN A 216 8.21 8.13 -9.92
C GLN A 216 8.11 6.72 -10.52
N ALA A 217 8.78 6.49 -11.62
CA ALA A 217 8.83 5.19 -12.30
C ALA A 217 10.28 4.76 -12.52
N PHE A 218 10.56 3.50 -12.16
CA PHE A 218 11.80 2.84 -12.52
C PHE A 218 11.72 2.26 -13.95
N ASN A 219 10.59 1.62 -14.29
CA ASN A 219 10.37 0.99 -15.58
C ASN A 219 8.91 1.16 -16.03
N LEU A 220 8.68 1.87 -17.12
CA LEU A 220 7.34 2.12 -17.64
C LEU A 220 6.69 0.86 -18.27
N GLY A 221 7.47 -0.06 -18.82
CA GLY A 221 6.94 -1.32 -19.34
C GLY A 221 6.34 -2.18 -18.22
N ASP A 222 7.08 -2.34 -17.14
CA ASP A 222 6.60 -3.05 -15.94
C ASP A 222 5.37 -2.35 -15.33
N MET A 223 5.29 -1.01 -15.40
CA MET A 223 4.12 -0.25 -14.92
C MET A 223 2.86 -0.57 -15.75
N VAL A 224 2.98 -0.66 -17.08
CA VAL A 224 1.87 -1.11 -17.95
C VAL A 224 1.39 -2.50 -17.56
N ASP A 225 2.33 -3.42 -17.37
CA ASP A 225 2.01 -4.80 -17.01
C ASP A 225 1.44 -4.90 -15.58
N GLY A 226 1.87 -3.98 -14.69
CA GLY A 226 1.31 -3.80 -13.36
C GLY A 226 -0.18 -3.40 -13.39
N TYR A 227 -0.56 -2.43 -14.24
CA TYR A 227 -1.97 -2.04 -14.43
C TYR A 227 -2.83 -3.21 -14.91
N ARG A 228 -2.36 -3.91 -15.96
CA ARG A 228 -3.04 -5.11 -16.49
C ARG A 228 -3.15 -6.22 -15.45
N THR A 229 -2.14 -6.36 -14.59
CA THR A 229 -2.16 -7.35 -13.51
C THR A 229 -3.20 -6.98 -12.46
N CYS A 230 -3.31 -5.71 -12.05
CA CYS A 230 -4.37 -5.25 -11.16
C CYS A 230 -5.76 -5.53 -11.74
N GLU A 231 -5.99 -5.19 -13.01
CA GLU A 231 -7.27 -5.43 -13.71
C GLU A 231 -7.62 -6.93 -13.77
N ARG A 232 -6.67 -7.78 -14.08
CA ARG A 232 -6.87 -9.23 -14.17
C ARG A 232 -7.15 -9.89 -12.83
N LEU A 233 -6.60 -9.38 -11.74
CA LEU A 233 -6.68 -9.95 -10.40
C LEU A 233 -7.89 -9.48 -9.62
N ALA A 234 -8.38 -8.28 -9.89
CA ALA A 234 -9.55 -7.70 -9.24
C ALA A 234 -10.86 -8.29 -9.81
N ALA A 235 -11.90 -8.32 -8.99
CA ALA A 235 -13.23 -8.78 -9.42
C ALA A 235 -13.87 -7.80 -10.43
N SER A 236 -13.58 -6.53 -10.33
CA SER A 236 -13.96 -5.45 -11.27
C SER A 236 -13.06 -4.23 -11.08
N PRO A 237 -13.12 -3.20 -11.95
CA PRO A 237 -12.35 -1.98 -11.76
C PRO A 237 -12.55 -1.30 -10.38
N ASP A 238 -13.76 -1.36 -9.81
CA ASP A 238 -14.06 -0.81 -8.48
C ASP A 238 -13.40 -1.58 -7.34
N HIS A 239 -12.81 -2.74 -7.62
CA HIS A 239 -12.09 -3.56 -6.64
C HIS A 239 -10.58 -3.27 -6.63
N ILE A 240 -10.10 -2.33 -7.44
CA ILE A 240 -8.70 -1.89 -7.41
C ILE A 240 -8.60 -0.64 -6.56
N ILE A 241 -7.77 -0.69 -5.53
CA ILE A 241 -7.57 0.42 -4.58
C ILE A 241 -6.19 1.04 -4.85
N PRO A 242 -6.11 2.27 -5.34
CA PRO A 242 -4.84 2.97 -5.58
C PRO A 242 -4.17 3.40 -4.28
N GLY A 243 -2.85 3.67 -4.34
CA GLY A 243 -2.03 3.96 -3.18
C GLY A 243 -2.27 5.32 -2.54
N HIS A 244 -2.70 6.35 -3.31
CA HIS A 244 -2.62 7.73 -2.84
C HIS A 244 -3.82 8.62 -3.20
N ASP A 245 -4.87 8.06 -3.78
CA ASP A 245 -6.01 8.86 -4.24
C ASP A 245 -6.93 9.28 -3.07
N PRO A 246 -7.15 10.57 -2.82
CA PRO A 246 -8.11 11.02 -1.81
C PRO A 246 -9.54 10.56 -2.06
N LEU A 247 -9.86 10.11 -3.29
CA LEU A 247 -11.16 9.52 -3.60
C LEU A 247 -11.43 8.24 -2.80
N VAL A 248 -10.40 7.51 -2.36
CA VAL A 248 -10.58 6.33 -1.50
C VAL A 248 -11.40 6.68 -0.26
N MET A 249 -11.05 7.78 0.42
CA MET A 249 -11.77 8.23 1.62
C MET A 249 -13.21 8.71 1.32
N LYS A 250 -13.45 9.21 0.13
CA LYS A 250 -14.78 9.70 -0.28
C LYS A 250 -15.70 8.57 -0.73
N LEU A 251 -15.16 7.63 -1.49
CA LEU A 251 -15.92 6.54 -2.09
C LEU A 251 -16.32 5.46 -1.07
N TYR A 252 -15.52 5.21 -0.06
CA TYR A 252 -15.78 4.13 0.88
C TYR A 252 -16.38 4.62 2.20
N PRO A 253 -17.24 3.82 2.85
CA PRO A 253 -17.82 4.22 4.13
C PRO A 253 -16.78 4.18 5.25
N ALA A 254 -16.88 5.14 6.15
CA ALA A 254 -16.13 5.11 7.41
C ALA A 254 -16.53 3.90 8.26
N VAL A 255 -15.63 3.44 9.13
CA VAL A 255 -15.92 2.37 10.11
C VAL A 255 -16.99 2.79 11.10
N SER A 256 -16.93 4.05 11.56
CA SER A 256 -17.94 4.72 12.37
C SER A 256 -17.97 6.22 12.04
N PRO A 257 -18.99 6.97 12.44
CA PRO A 257 -19.03 8.42 12.23
C PRO A 257 -17.83 9.16 12.81
N GLU A 258 -17.30 8.72 13.97
CA GLU A 258 -16.15 9.34 14.65
C GLU A 258 -14.84 9.12 13.88
N LEU A 259 -14.77 8.08 13.05
CA LEU A 259 -13.62 7.71 12.24
C LEU A 259 -13.73 8.19 10.78
N ASP A 260 -14.75 9.02 10.47
CA ASP A 260 -14.86 9.60 9.13
C ASP A 260 -13.65 10.46 8.79
N GLY A 261 -13.17 10.31 7.54
CA GLY A 261 -11.91 10.93 7.09
C GLY A 261 -10.63 10.31 7.69
N MET A 262 -10.76 9.26 8.53
CA MET A 262 -9.66 8.57 9.20
C MET A 262 -9.53 7.12 8.76
N ILE A 263 -10.59 6.32 8.89
CA ILE A 263 -10.58 4.89 8.55
C ILE A 263 -11.82 4.54 7.75
N VAL A 264 -11.63 3.95 6.59
CA VAL A 264 -12.71 3.47 5.73
C VAL A 264 -12.61 1.97 5.49
N ARG A 265 -13.76 1.36 5.15
CA ARG A 265 -13.90 -0.07 4.85
C ARG A 265 -13.85 -0.31 3.35
N LEU A 266 -12.92 -1.13 2.90
CA LEU A 266 -12.74 -1.46 1.49
C LEU A 266 -13.37 -2.81 1.08
N ASP A 267 -13.79 -3.63 2.04
CA ASP A 267 -14.46 -4.91 1.86
C ASP A 267 -15.96 -4.78 1.56
N VAL A 268 -16.46 -3.56 1.50
CA VAL A 268 -17.85 -3.20 1.17
C VAL A 268 -17.90 -2.42 -0.15
N PRO A 269 -19.04 -2.40 -0.86
CA PRO A 269 -19.19 -1.59 -2.05
C PRO A 269 -18.92 -0.10 -1.77
N PRO A 270 -18.36 0.64 -2.74
CA PRO A 270 -18.28 2.09 -2.63
C PRO A 270 -19.68 2.71 -2.46
N LYS A 271 -19.74 3.88 -1.82
CA LYS A 271 -20.96 4.68 -1.74
C LYS A 271 -21.48 4.96 -3.14
N LYS A 272 -22.79 4.94 -3.34
CA LYS A 272 -23.37 5.38 -4.61
C LYS A 272 -23.06 6.86 -4.78
N ALA A 273 -22.64 7.24 -5.98
CA ALA A 273 -22.57 8.65 -6.32
C ALA A 273 -23.99 9.22 -6.26
N ASP A 274 -24.17 10.29 -5.46
CA ASP A 274 -25.41 11.06 -5.42
C ASP A 274 -25.63 11.80 -6.75
#